data_d907108b76a3e0bb41f6e713493e8382
#
_entry.id   d907108b76a3e0bb41f6e713493e8382
#
_cell.length_a   1.000
_cell.length_b   1.000
_cell.length_c   1.000
_cell.angle_alpha   90.00
_cell.angle_beta   90.00
_cell.angle_gamma   90.00
#
_symmetry.space_group_name_H-M   'P 1'
#
loop_
_entity.id
_entity.type
_entity.pdbx_description
1 polymer ?
#
loop_
_entity_poly.entity_id
_entity_poly.type
_entity_poly.pdbx_seq_one_letter_code
_entity_poly.pdbx_strand_id
1 'polypeptide(L)'
;MVSTAFGAAWLGLGLAAAGKFSFWVVIAFSASCLGLFAGSLSLIRLGRRLRSKNAARPERYASVRKRFLWVVLAEVVACAAIAWGCSALKRFDLIALGIAAVVGLHFLPLARTFRAPVFYVTGSAIVIWCVVSWVLFRADKMDTSVAIGTGAILWLAGGYG
;
A
#
# COMPACT_ATOMS: atom_id res chain seq x y z
N MET A 1 -0.75 -10.00 -0.31
CA MET A 1 0.64 -10.13 -0.78
C MET A 1 1.20 -8.88 -1.44
N VAL A 2 0.49 -8.17 -2.32
CA VAL A 2 0.94 -6.84 -2.80
C VAL A 2 1.00 -5.84 -1.64
N SER A 3 0.04 -5.89 -0.72
CA SER A 3 -0.02 -5.02 0.47
C SER A 3 1.18 -5.17 1.41
N THR A 4 1.75 -6.36 1.56
CA THR A 4 2.94 -6.58 2.41
C THR A 4 4.22 -5.96 1.81
N ALA A 5 4.42 -6.03 0.50
CA ALA A 5 5.54 -5.36 -0.16
C ALA A 5 5.40 -3.83 -0.06
N PHE A 6 4.19 -3.31 -0.23
CA PHE A 6 3.88 -1.89 -0.07
C PHE A 6 4.06 -1.44 1.40
N GLY A 7 3.60 -2.24 2.36
CA GLY A 7 3.79 -1.98 3.78
C GLY A 7 5.26 -1.93 4.18
N ALA A 8 6.07 -2.83 3.63
CA ALA A 8 7.51 -2.83 3.82
C ALA A 8 8.16 -1.54 3.25
N ALA A 9 7.76 -1.10 2.06
CA ALA A 9 8.26 0.15 1.47
C ALA A 9 7.95 1.37 2.37
N TRP A 10 6.72 1.47 2.89
CA TRP A 10 6.32 2.52 3.81
C TRP A 10 7.09 2.50 5.12
N LEU A 11 7.28 1.32 5.73
CA LEU A 11 8.10 1.17 6.93
C LEU A 11 9.54 1.61 6.69
N GLY A 12 10.13 1.23 5.54
CA GLY A 12 11.47 1.66 5.15
C GLY A 12 11.59 3.17 5.02
N LEU A 13 10.61 3.82 4.37
CA LEU A 13 10.56 5.29 4.27
C LEU A 13 10.44 5.95 5.64
N GLY A 14 9.58 5.43 6.53
CA GLY A 14 9.42 5.96 7.88
C GLY A 14 10.67 5.82 8.73
N LEU A 15 11.38 4.71 8.65
CA LEU A 15 12.65 4.48 9.35
C LEU A 15 13.77 5.37 8.79
N ALA A 16 13.79 5.61 7.47
CA ALA A 16 14.70 6.56 6.85
C ALA A 16 14.46 7.98 7.35
N ALA A 17 13.22 8.42 7.37
CA ALA A 17 12.83 9.75 7.86
C ALA A 17 13.12 9.92 9.35
N ALA A 18 13.07 8.85 10.15
CA ALA A 18 13.43 8.86 11.57
C ALA A 18 14.94 8.92 11.83
N GLY A 19 15.79 8.93 10.78
CA GLY A 19 17.25 8.89 10.92
C GLY A 19 17.80 7.58 11.51
N LYS A 20 16.96 6.55 11.62
CA LYS A 20 17.31 5.23 12.18
C LYS A 20 17.72 4.22 11.08
N PHE A 21 18.30 4.71 9.98
CA PHE A 21 18.76 3.89 8.88
C PHE A 21 20.06 3.18 9.29
N SER A 22 19.92 2.04 9.92
CA SER A 22 21.03 1.13 10.21
C SER A 22 21.18 0.11 9.06
N PHE A 23 22.43 -0.31 8.77
CA PHE A 23 22.75 -1.36 7.82
C PHE A 23 21.87 -2.63 8.02
N TRP A 24 21.62 -3.01 9.25
CA TRP A 24 20.75 -4.13 9.61
C TRP A 24 19.28 -3.94 9.23
N VAL A 25 18.78 -2.71 9.31
CA VAL A 25 17.40 -2.37 8.88
C VAL A 25 17.28 -2.53 7.37
N VAL A 26 18.30 -2.11 6.60
CA VAL A 26 18.33 -2.30 5.13
C VAL A 26 18.33 -3.77 4.76
N ILE A 27 19.14 -4.58 5.44
CA ILE A 27 19.21 -6.04 5.20
C ILE A 27 17.87 -6.70 5.54
N ALA A 28 17.31 -6.44 6.72
CA ALA A 28 16.02 -7.01 7.13
C ALA A 28 14.88 -6.63 6.19
N PHE A 29 14.87 -5.37 5.73
CA PHE A 29 13.93 -4.86 4.76
C PHE A 29 14.06 -5.55 3.40
N SER A 30 15.29 -5.62 2.88
CA SER A 30 15.59 -6.28 1.59
C SER A 30 15.25 -7.77 1.63
N ALA A 31 15.56 -8.46 2.70
CA ALA A 31 15.23 -9.86 2.92
C ALA A 31 13.70 -10.07 2.97
N SER A 32 12.97 -9.19 3.66
CA SER A 32 11.51 -9.23 3.72
C SER A 32 10.88 -9.00 2.34
N CYS A 33 11.38 -8.02 1.57
CA CYS A 33 10.91 -7.75 0.21
C CYS A 33 11.16 -8.94 -0.73
N LEU A 34 12.36 -9.55 -0.66
CA LEU A 34 12.70 -10.74 -1.45
C LEU A 34 11.85 -11.95 -1.08
N GLY A 35 11.62 -12.20 0.21
CA GLY A 35 10.77 -13.28 0.70
C GLY A 35 9.31 -13.13 0.21
N LEU A 36 8.78 -11.91 0.28
CA LEU A 36 7.44 -11.59 -0.19
C LEU A 36 7.32 -11.71 -1.72
N PHE A 37 8.34 -11.27 -2.46
CA PHE A 37 8.38 -11.39 -3.91
C PHE A 37 8.43 -12.86 -4.34
N ALA A 38 9.28 -13.67 -3.72
CA ALA A 38 9.38 -15.10 -3.97
C ALA A 38 8.07 -15.85 -3.63
N GLY A 39 7.45 -15.50 -2.49
CA GLY A 39 6.14 -16.02 -2.09
C GLY A 39 5.05 -15.66 -3.10
N SER A 40 5.02 -14.41 -3.57
CA SER A 40 4.07 -13.94 -4.59
C SER A 40 4.21 -14.69 -5.91
N LEU A 41 5.45 -14.90 -6.37
CA LEU A 41 5.72 -15.68 -7.59
C LEU A 41 5.29 -17.14 -7.44
N SER A 42 5.52 -17.74 -6.28
CA SER A 42 5.12 -19.13 -5.99
C SER A 42 3.60 -19.29 -6.03
N LEU A 43 2.85 -18.36 -5.46
CA LEU A 43 1.38 -18.37 -5.50
C LEU A 43 0.82 -18.09 -6.89
N ILE A 44 1.43 -17.20 -7.67
CA ILE A 44 1.05 -16.98 -9.07
C ILE A 44 1.25 -18.27 -9.88
N ARG A 45 2.37 -18.97 -9.66
CA ARG A 45 2.64 -20.25 -10.32
C ARG A 45 1.64 -21.34 -9.91
N LEU A 46 1.34 -21.43 -8.61
CA LEU A 46 0.33 -22.36 -8.09
C LEU A 46 -1.06 -22.03 -8.62
N GLY A 47 -1.45 -20.76 -8.59
CA GLY A 47 -2.72 -20.28 -9.14
C GLY A 47 -2.87 -20.58 -10.64
N ARG A 48 -1.78 -20.45 -11.42
CA ARG A 48 -1.78 -20.84 -12.84
C ARG A 48 -1.99 -22.34 -13.04
N ARG A 49 -1.35 -23.19 -12.21
CA ARG A 49 -1.52 -24.64 -12.25
C ARG A 49 -2.93 -25.09 -11.90
N LEU A 50 -3.54 -24.47 -10.87
CA LEU A 50 -4.92 -24.76 -10.46
C LEU A 50 -5.95 -24.23 -11.48
N ARG A 51 -5.67 -23.10 -12.14
CA ARG A 51 -6.52 -22.51 -13.18
C ARG A 51 -6.59 -23.36 -14.44
N SER A 52 -5.53 -24.08 -14.79
CA SER A 52 -5.52 -25.03 -15.93
C SER A 52 -6.55 -26.16 -15.77
N LYS A 53 -6.95 -26.49 -14.54
CA LYS A 53 -7.94 -27.54 -14.25
C LYS A 53 -9.40 -27.04 -14.19
N ASN A 54 -9.63 -25.72 -14.09
CA ASN A 54 -10.97 -25.13 -13.91
C ASN A 54 -11.25 -24.00 -14.93
N ALA A 55 -11.20 -24.29 -16.20
CA ALA A 55 -11.32 -23.33 -17.31
C ALA A 55 -12.74 -22.76 -17.56
N ALA A 56 -13.58 -22.60 -16.54
CA ALA A 56 -14.94 -22.11 -16.69
C ALA A 56 -15.08 -20.66 -16.18
N ARG A 57 -14.94 -19.69 -17.04
CA ARG A 57 -15.43 -18.28 -17.09
C ARG A 57 -14.34 -17.22 -17.37
N PRO A 58 -13.85 -17.10 -18.61
CA PRO A 58 -12.84 -16.09 -19.00
C PRO A 58 -13.35 -14.64 -18.91
N GLU A 59 -14.64 -14.41 -19.20
CA GLU A 59 -15.22 -13.06 -19.27
C GLU A 59 -15.26 -12.32 -17.91
N ARG A 60 -15.54 -13.03 -16.83
CA ARG A 60 -15.60 -12.44 -15.49
C ARG A 60 -14.23 -11.96 -15.02
N TYR A 61 -13.17 -12.66 -15.39
CA TYR A 61 -11.80 -12.26 -15.06
C TYR A 61 -11.34 -11.03 -15.84
N ALA A 62 -11.78 -10.89 -17.10
CA ALA A 62 -11.43 -9.73 -17.92
C ALA A 62 -12.04 -8.44 -17.34
N SER A 63 -13.29 -8.47 -16.90
CA SER A 63 -13.98 -7.32 -16.30
C SER A 63 -13.36 -6.90 -14.95
N VAL A 64 -13.03 -7.88 -14.08
CA VAL A 64 -12.35 -7.60 -12.79
C VAL A 64 -10.97 -7.01 -13.04
N ARG A 65 -10.20 -7.56 -13.98
CA ARG A 65 -8.88 -7.04 -14.36
C ARG A 65 -8.96 -5.60 -14.88
N LYS A 66 -9.93 -5.30 -15.74
CA LYS A 66 -10.14 -3.95 -16.27
C LYS A 66 -10.44 -2.96 -15.15
N ARG A 67 -11.37 -3.30 -14.23
CA ARG A 67 -11.68 -2.45 -13.07
C ARG A 67 -10.47 -2.23 -12.17
N PHE A 68 -9.72 -3.28 -11.88
CA PHE A 68 -8.49 -3.18 -11.09
C PHE A 68 -7.47 -2.23 -11.72
N LEU A 69 -7.23 -2.35 -13.04
CA LEU A 69 -6.31 -1.47 -13.76
C LEU A 69 -6.75 0.00 -13.71
N TRP A 70 -8.05 0.28 -13.84
CA TRP A 70 -8.56 1.65 -13.71
C TRP A 70 -8.37 2.21 -12.30
N VAL A 71 -8.57 1.39 -11.27
CA VAL A 71 -8.36 1.81 -9.87
C VAL A 71 -6.89 2.12 -9.62
N VAL A 72 -5.98 1.25 -10.08
CA VAL A 72 -4.52 1.49 -9.97
C VAL A 72 -4.09 2.71 -10.75
N LEU A 73 -4.60 2.91 -11.97
CA LEU A 73 -4.28 4.10 -12.76
C LEU A 73 -4.74 5.38 -12.06
N ALA A 74 -5.95 5.38 -11.52
CA ALA A 74 -6.47 6.51 -10.75
C ALA A 74 -5.63 6.82 -9.52
N GLU A 75 -5.15 5.78 -8.81
CA GLU A 75 -4.22 5.92 -7.69
C GLU A 75 -2.90 6.58 -8.11
N VAL A 76 -2.27 6.09 -9.18
CA VAL A 76 -1.02 6.63 -9.68
C VAL A 76 -1.18 8.10 -10.06
N VAL A 77 -2.26 8.45 -10.78
CA VAL A 77 -2.56 9.83 -11.18
C VAL A 77 -2.79 10.71 -9.95
N ALA A 78 -3.55 10.22 -8.95
CA ALA A 78 -3.81 10.97 -7.72
C ALA A 78 -2.53 11.20 -6.91
N CYS A 79 -1.67 10.18 -6.76
CA CYS A 79 -0.38 10.31 -6.08
C CYS A 79 0.54 11.31 -6.80
N ALA A 80 0.60 11.25 -8.14
CA ALA A 80 1.37 12.20 -8.93
C ALA A 80 0.84 13.64 -8.79
N ALA A 81 -0.47 13.83 -8.80
CA ALA A 81 -1.11 15.14 -8.62
C ALA A 81 -0.81 15.72 -7.23
N ILE A 82 -0.87 14.90 -6.17
CA ILE A 82 -0.51 15.31 -4.81
C ILE A 82 0.96 15.68 -4.73
N ALA A 83 1.86 14.84 -5.23
CA ALA A 83 3.28 15.12 -5.19
C ALA A 83 3.62 16.42 -5.94
N TRP A 84 3.04 16.61 -7.12
CA TRP A 84 3.22 17.82 -7.90
C TRP A 84 2.62 19.06 -7.22
N GLY A 85 1.38 18.98 -6.74
CA GLY A 85 0.69 20.09 -6.08
C GLY A 85 1.38 20.51 -4.78
N CYS A 86 1.77 19.56 -3.94
CA CYS A 86 2.53 19.85 -2.71
C CYS A 86 3.90 20.45 -3.01
N SER A 87 4.58 19.99 -4.06
CA SER A 87 5.86 20.55 -4.49
C SER A 87 5.72 21.98 -5.01
N ALA A 88 4.70 22.26 -5.81
CA ALA A 88 4.40 23.60 -6.33
C ALA A 88 4.07 24.59 -5.20
N LEU A 89 3.39 24.13 -4.15
CA LEU A 89 3.06 24.91 -2.96
C LEU A 89 4.19 24.91 -1.92
N LYS A 90 5.32 24.26 -2.18
CA LYS A 90 6.46 24.08 -1.24
C LYS A 90 6.05 23.43 0.10
N ARG A 91 4.99 22.62 0.09
CA ARG A 91 4.46 21.90 1.25
C ARG A 91 4.87 20.43 1.20
N PHE A 92 6.16 20.19 1.24
CA PHE A 92 6.75 18.85 1.21
C PHE A 92 6.29 17.97 2.39
N ASP A 93 5.98 18.61 3.51
CA ASP A 93 5.44 18.02 4.74
C ASP A 93 4.10 17.28 4.51
N LEU A 94 3.36 17.60 3.47
CA LEU A 94 2.06 16.99 3.18
C LEU A 94 2.12 15.85 2.15
N ILE A 95 3.26 15.60 1.53
CA ILE A 95 3.36 14.59 0.46
C ILE A 95 3.07 13.20 0.99
N ALA A 96 3.75 12.78 2.07
CA ALA A 96 3.55 11.46 2.66
C ALA A 96 2.12 11.26 3.15
N LEU A 97 1.55 12.28 3.81
CA LEU A 97 0.17 12.28 4.29
C LEU A 97 -0.83 12.11 3.14
N GLY A 98 -0.66 12.90 2.08
CA GLY A 98 -1.54 12.87 0.91
C GLY A 98 -1.48 11.54 0.17
N ILE A 99 -0.28 11.01 -0.06
CA ILE A 99 -0.10 9.70 -0.70
C ILE A 99 -0.70 8.58 0.17
N ALA A 100 -0.47 8.58 1.49
CA ALA A 100 -1.05 7.60 2.39
C ALA A 100 -2.60 7.66 2.39
N ALA A 101 -3.18 8.86 2.36
CA ALA A 101 -4.63 9.02 2.25
C ALA A 101 -5.19 8.46 0.93
N VAL A 102 -4.53 8.70 -0.21
CA VAL A 102 -4.91 8.11 -1.51
C VAL A 102 -4.83 6.60 -1.46
N VAL A 103 -3.75 6.03 -0.91
CA VAL A 103 -3.58 4.58 -0.73
C VAL A 103 -4.71 4.02 0.14
N GLY A 104 -5.07 4.67 1.25
CA GLY A 104 -6.19 4.26 2.09
C GLY A 104 -7.52 4.25 1.34
N LEU A 105 -7.83 5.34 0.62
CA LEU A 105 -9.04 5.47 -0.18
C LEU A 105 -9.12 4.47 -1.34
N HIS A 106 -7.97 4.13 -1.95
CA HIS A 106 -7.86 3.15 -3.02
C HIS A 106 -8.34 1.75 -2.59
N PHE A 107 -8.17 1.38 -1.32
CA PHE A 107 -8.65 0.09 -0.80
C PHE A 107 -10.18 -0.05 -0.82
N LEU A 108 -10.94 1.05 -0.78
CA LEU A 108 -12.41 1.01 -0.77
C LEU A 108 -13.01 0.43 -2.08
N PRO A 109 -12.63 0.89 -3.29
CA PRO A 109 -13.07 0.27 -4.52
C PRO A 109 -12.53 -1.15 -4.71
N LEU A 110 -11.33 -1.47 -4.19
CA LEU A 110 -10.83 -2.83 -4.20
C LEU A 110 -11.67 -3.78 -3.35
N ALA A 111 -12.12 -3.35 -2.17
CA ALA A 111 -13.00 -4.13 -1.30
C ALA A 111 -14.26 -4.58 -2.04
N ARG A 112 -14.88 -3.68 -2.82
CA ARG A 112 -16.05 -4.00 -3.65
C ARG A 112 -15.70 -4.94 -4.81
N THR A 113 -14.55 -4.73 -5.45
CA THR A 113 -14.11 -5.50 -6.61
C THR A 113 -13.77 -6.93 -6.24
N PHE A 114 -13.09 -7.14 -5.12
CA PHE A 114 -12.67 -8.46 -4.63
C PHE A 114 -13.65 -9.08 -3.64
N ARG A 115 -14.68 -8.36 -3.21
CA ARG A 115 -15.63 -8.78 -2.16
C ARG A 115 -14.91 -9.21 -0.87
N ALA A 116 -13.85 -8.53 -0.51
CA ALA A 116 -13.01 -8.83 0.64
C ALA A 116 -13.13 -7.71 1.69
N PRO A 117 -13.83 -7.95 2.82
CA PRO A 117 -14.08 -6.92 3.83
C PRO A 117 -12.79 -6.39 4.48
N VAL A 118 -11.71 -7.19 4.47
CA VAL A 118 -10.41 -6.77 4.99
C VAL A 118 -9.91 -5.47 4.35
N PHE A 119 -10.20 -5.23 3.07
CA PHE A 119 -9.80 -4.00 2.40
C PHE A 119 -10.55 -2.76 2.91
N TYR A 120 -11.81 -2.90 3.36
CA TYR A 120 -12.51 -1.79 4.03
C TYR A 120 -11.84 -1.44 5.34
N VAL A 121 -11.52 -2.45 6.16
CA VAL A 121 -10.85 -2.24 7.45
C VAL A 121 -9.49 -1.61 7.24
N THR A 122 -8.69 -2.14 6.32
CA THR A 122 -7.34 -1.61 6.01
C THR A 122 -7.40 -0.17 5.51
N GLY A 123 -8.26 0.11 4.53
CA GLY A 123 -8.39 1.45 3.96
C GLY A 123 -8.88 2.47 4.99
N SER A 124 -9.89 2.11 5.78
CA SER A 124 -10.39 2.99 6.84
C SER A 124 -9.33 3.23 7.93
N ALA A 125 -8.60 2.19 8.33
CA ALA A 125 -7.53 2.32 9.33
C ALA A 125 -6.42 3.28 8.86
N ILE A 126 -6.01 3.20 7.59
CA ILE A 126 -5.02 4.12 7.01
C ILE A 126 -5.54 5.56 7.01
N VAL A 127 -6.78 5.79 6.55
CA VAL A 127 -7.37 7.15 6.52
C VAL A 127 -7.48 7.72 7.93
N ILE A 128 -7.97 6.94 8.90
CA ILE A 128 -8.05 7.35 10.30
C ILE A 128 -6.65 7.68 10.82
N TRP A 129 -5.63 6.86 10.53
CA TRP A 129 -4.27 7.11 10.93
C TRP A 129 -3.69 8.39 10.33
N CYS A 130 -4.01 8.70 9.07
CA CYS A 130 -3.64 9.98 8.45
C CYS A 130 -4.23 11.17 9.21
N VAL A 131 -5.52 11.11 9.57
CA VAL A 131 -6.19 12.17 10.34
C VAL A 131 -5.56 12.31 11.73
N VAL A 132 -5.35 11.21 12.43
CA VAL A 132 -4.70 11.18 13.75
C VAL A 132 -3.28 11.77 13.67
N SER A 133 -2.51 11.37 12.66
CA SER A 133 -1.16 11.89 12.46
C SER A 133 -1.15 13.40 12.20
N TRP A 134 -2.09 13.88 11.39
CA TRP A 134 -2.19 15.32 11.11
C TRP A 134 -2.59 16.15 12.33
N VAL A 135 -3.45 15.62 13.20
CA VAL A 135 -3.91 16.30 14.41
C VAL A 135 -2.87 16.27 15.53
N LEU A 136 -2.21 15.13 15.71
CA LEU A 136 -1.34 14.91 16.89
C LEU A 136 0.14 15.24 16.67
N PHE A 137 0.63 15.15 15.44
CA PHE A 137 2.04 15.34 15.15
C PHE A 137 2.32 16.66 14.47
N ARG A 138 3.43 17.31 14.87
CA ARG A 138 3.95 18.50 14.18
C ARG A 138 4.57 18.07 12.84
N ALA A 139 4.73 19.04 11.94
CA ALA A 139 5.21 18.80 10.57
C ALA A 139 6.53 18.01 10.50
N ASP A 140 7.44 18.23 11.47
CA ASP A 140 8.74 17.56 11.58
C ASP A 140 8.66 16.04 11.86
N LYS A 141 7.58 15.57 12.50
CA LYS A 141 7.38 14.16 12.87
C LYS A 141 6.23 13.49 12.12
N MET A 142 5.43 14.26 11.40
CA MET A 142 4.23 13.80 10.73
C MET A 142 4.56 12.77 9.65
N ASP A 143 5.55 13.03 8.80
CA ASP A 143 5.96 12.12 7.72
C ASP A 143 6.41 10.77 8.26
N THR A 144 7.20 10.76 9.32
CA THR A 144 7.66 9.55 9.98
C THR A 144 6.50 8.77 10.58
N SER A 145 5.57 9.45 11.27
CA SER A 145 4.39 8.83 11.87
C SER A 145 3.48 8.21 10.82
N VAL A 146 3.17 8.97 9.76
CA VAL A 146 2.32 8.50 8.65
C VAL A 146 2.95 7.28 7.97
N ALA A 147 4.25 7.33 7.68
CA ALA A 147 4.93 6.24 7.01
C ALA A 147 4.98 4.96 7.85
N ILE A 148 5.35 5.06 9.14
CA ILE A 148 5.42 3.90 10.03
C ILE A 148 4.03 3.30 10.25
N GLY A 149 3.03 4.12 10.57
CA GLY A 149 1.69 3.62 10.85
C GLY A 149 1.00 3.01 9.63
N THR A 150 1.11 3.67 8.46
CA THR A 150 0.60 3.12 7.20
C THR A 150 1.29 1.79 6.87
N GLY A 151 2.61 1.74 7.03
CA GLY A 151 3.38 0.52 6.81
C GLY A 151 2.96 -0.62 7.73
N ALA A 152 2.77 -0.36 9.02
CA ALA A 152 2.33 -1.34 10.01
C ALA A 152 0.92 -1.88 9.68
N ILE A 153 -0.03 -0.98 9.35
CA ILE A 153 -1.40 -1.37 8.98
C ILE A 153 -1.38 -2.28 7.74
N LEU A 154 -0.61 -1.92 6.71
CA LEU A 154 -0.50 -2.73 5.49
C LEU A 154 0.18 -4.08 5.74
N TRP A 155 1.14 -4.13 6.64
CA TRP A 155 1.82 -5.36 7.03
C TRP A 155 0.87 -6.32 7.74
N LEU A 156 0.13 -5.83 8.74
CA LEU A 156 -0.87 -6.60 9.45
C LEU A 156 -1.97 -7.11 8.52
N ALA A 157 -2.47 -6.25 7.64
CA ALA A 157 -3.47 -6.64 6.64
C ALA A 157 -2.96 -7.72 5.67
N GLY A 158 -1.68 -7.66 5.31
CA GLY A 158 -1.06 -8.66 4.43
C GLY A 158 -0.85 -10.03 5.07
N GLY A 159 -0.78 -10.10 6.39
CA GLY A 159 -0.69 -11.35 7.15
C GLY A 159 -2.04 -12.08 7.31
N TYR A 160 -3.15 -11.38 7.10
CA TYR A 160 -4.51 -11.94 7.20
C TYR A 160 -5.06 -12.49 5.86
N GLY A 161 -4.36 -12.38 4.74
CA GLY A 161 -4.76 -12.81 3.40
C GLY A 161 -3.86 -13.89 2.83
#